data_f1494535604137de7690c2e2ba224cec
#
_entry.id   f1494535604137de7690c2e2ba224cec
#
_cell.length_a   1.000
_cell.length_b   1.000
_cell.length_c   1.000
_cell.angle_alpha   90.00
_cell.angle_beta   90.00
_cell.angle_gamma   90.00
#
_symmetry.space_group_name_H-M   'P 1'
#
loop_
_entity.id
_entity.type
_entity.pdbx_description
1 polymer ?
#
loop_
_entity_poly.entity_id
_entity_poly.type
_entity_poly.pdbx_seq_one_letter_code
_entity_poly.pdbx_strand_id
1 'polypeptide(L)'
;PYFATNMEKMTAELENPFILLCDKKISSLKEMLPILEAVNQTQRPLLIIAEDVDGEALSTLVVNRLRGSLNIAAVKAPGFGDRRKAMLEDIAILTKGDLISEDLGIKLDNVTLEMLGTAKRVEVTKEETTIIDGAGTKDDIAARCNQIRAQIEETTSDYDKEKLQERLAKLAGGVAVIKVGGATEVEVKERKDRVDDAMHATRAAVEEGIVPGGGVVFVKAIPALDKVKFDNPDQKVGIDIVRRALKAPAKQIADNAGQDGAVIVGKLLESTDANFGFNAQTSEFTDLVKAGVIDPTKVVRSALQNAASVAGLLITTEAMVADRPEPTSGGAAGGMPDMGGMGGMGGMGRSEERRVGKECRSRWS
;
A
#
# COMPACT_ATOMS: atom_id res chain seq x y z
N PRO A 1 4.40 5.59 11.18
CA PRO A 1 4.06 4.22 11.60
C PRO A 1 3.46 4.15 13.00
N TYR A 2 3.80 5.08 13.91
CA TYR A 2 3.27 5.08 15.30
C TYR A 2 1.78 5.37 15.40
N PHE A 3 1.16 5.92 14.36
CA PHE A 3 -0.27 6.18 14.29
C PHE A 3 -1.07 5.02 13.70
N ALA A 4 -0.42 3.98 13.19
CA ALA A 4 -1.10 2.84 12.60
C ALA A 4 -2.06 2.17 13.60
N THR A 5 -3.27 1.85 13.12
CA THR A 5 -4.27 1.07 13.86
C THR A 5 -4.19 -0.41 13.46
N ASN A 6 -3.77 -0.67 12.22
CA ASN A 6 -3.48 -2.00 11.70
C ASN A 6 -1.98 -2.11 11.42
N MET A 7 -1.27 -2.87 12.26
CA MET A 7 0.18 -3.02 12.14
C MET A 7 0.62 -3.95 11.01
N GLU A 8 -0.22 -4.89 10.61
CA GLU A 8 0.08 -5.80 9.48
C GLU A 8 0.06 -5.05 8.15
N LYS A 9 -0.94 -4.17 7.96
CA LYS A 9 -1.08 -3.35 6.74
C LYS A 9 -0.38 -2.00 6.84
N MET A 10 0.12 -1.62 8.02
CA MET A 10 0.69 -0.29 8.31
C MET A 10 -0.27 0.84 7.93
N THR A 11 -1.57 0.68 8.22
CA THR A 11 -2.62 1.66 7.95
C THR A 11 -3.21 2.21 9.23
N ALA A 12 -3.63 3.48 9.21
CA ALA A 12 -4.46 4.06 10.26
C ALA A 12 -5.89 4.23 9.74
N GLU A 13 -6.83 3.52 10.35
CA GLU A 13 -8.25 3.59 10.04
C GLU A 13 -8.96 4.36 11.16
N LEU A 14 -9.65 5.45 10.81
CA LEU A 14 -10.35 6.32 11.74
C LEU A 14 -11.84 6.36 11.36
N GLU A 15 -12.69 5.94 12.27
CA GLU A 15 -14.16 5.95 12.09
C GLU A 15 -14.75 7.20 12.71
N ASN A 16 -15.55 7.95 11.95
CA ASN A 16 -16.17 9.21 12.32
C ASN A 16 -15.18 10.25 12.90
N PRO A 17 -14.01 10.47 12.28
CA PRO A 17 -13.01 11.36 12.82
C PRO A 17 -13.41 12.84 12.73
N PHE A 18 -12.85 13.64 13.62
CA PHE A 18 -12.62 15.05 13.37
C PHE A 18 -11.38 15.24 12.50
N ILE A 19 -11.37 16.31 11.70
CA ILE A 19 -10.29 16.63 10.78
C ILE A 19 -9.85 18.08 11.03
N LEU A 20 -8.63 18.25 11.51
CA LEU A 20 -7.98 19.54 11.68
C LEU A 20 -7.12 19.84 10.46
N LEU A 21 -7.38 20.97 9.79
CA LEU A 21 -6.65 21.44 8.62
C LEU A 21 -5.82 22.66 8.99
N CYS A 22 -4.49 22.59 8.86
CA CYS A 22 -3.58 23.68 9.20
C CYS A 22 -2.57 23.91 8.07
N ASP A 23 -2.43 25.13 7.61
CA ASP A 23 -1.46 25.48 6.55
C ASP A 23 -0.03 25.69 7.07
N LYS A 24 0.16 25.60 8.40
CA LYS A 24 1.44 25.78 9.08
C LYS A 24 1.99 24.49 9.64
N LYS A 25 3.29 24.54 9.93
CA LYS A 25 4.00 23.53 10.70
C LYS A 25 3.59 23.63 12.19
N ILE A 26 3.30 22.47 12.78
CA ILE A 26 2.92 22.35 14.18
C ILE A 26 4.10 21.73 14.96
N SER A 27 4.78 22.54 15.75
CA SER A 27 5.94 22.09 16.55
C SER A 27 5.69 22.15 18.05
N SER A 28 4.80 23.07 18.49
CA SER A 28 4.45 23.30 19.90
C SER A 28 3.12 22.63 20.26
N LEU A 29 3.14 21.85 21.34
CA LEU A 29 1.90 21.25 21.86
C LEU A 29 0.97 22.29 22.47
N LYS A 30 1.51 23.38 23.04
CA LYS A 30 0.75 24.38 23.81
C LYS A 30 -0.42 24.96 23.00
N GLU A 31 -0.22 25.20 21.72
CA GLU A 31 -1.23 25.75 20.82
C GLU A 31 -2.35 24.77 20.51
N MET A 32 -2.05 23.47 20.59
CA MET A 32 -3.01 22.38 20.31
C MET A 32 -3.77 21.91 21.55
N LEU A 33 -3.31 22.20 22.76
CA LEU A 33 -3.91 21.68 23.99
C LEU A 33 -5.43 21.89 24.06
N PRO A 34 -5.97 23.09 23.80
CA PRO A 34 -7.41 23.33 23.92
C PRO A 34 -8.24 22.41 23.02
N ILE A 35 -7.82 22.25 21.76
CA ILE A 35 -8.54 21.39 20.81
C ILE A 35 -8.36 19.92 21.09
N LEU A 36 -7.18 19.46 21.56
CA LEU A 36 -6.95 18.09 21.95
C LEU A 36 -7.79 17.69 23.16
N GLU A 37 -7.93 18.56 24.15
CA GLU A 37 -8.79 18.35 25.31
C GLU A 37 -10.27 18.27 24.91
N ALA A 38 -10.73 19.18 24.04
CA ALA A 38 -12.09 19.19 23.52
C ALA A 38 -12.40 17.91 22.72
N VAL A 39 -11.49 17.47 21.85
CA VAL A 39 -11.64 16.22 21.09
C VAL A 39 -11.63 15.01 22.01
N ASN A 40 -10.75 14.97 23.01
CA ASN A 40 -10.65 13.86 23.96
C ASN A 40 -11.96 13.67 24.75
N GLN A 41 -12.66 14.76 25.11
CA GLN A 41 -13.96 14.68 25.78
C GLN A 41 -15.03 13.99 24.93
N THR A 42 -14.93 14.09 23.59
CA THR A 42 -15.88 13.45 22.67
C THR A 42 -15.57 11.98 22.41
N GLN A 43 -14.38 11.49 22.76
CA GLN A 43 -13.87 10.15 22.47
C GLN A 43 -13.84 9.82 20.95
N ARG A 44 -13.96 10.81 20.07
CA ARG A 44 -13.86 10.63 18.62
C ARG A 44 -12.40 10.72 18.16
N PRO A 45 -12.03 9.97 17.10
CA PRO A 45 -10.70 10.10 16.51
C PRO A 45 -10.44 11.50 15.95
N LEU A 46 -9.17 11.91 15.90
CA LEU A 46 -8.72 13.13 15.27
C LEU A 46 -7.70 12.84 14.19
N LEU A 47 -7.94 13.34 12.98
CA LEU A 47 -6.93 13.44 11.92
C LEU A 47 -6.40 14.87 11.87
N ILE A 48 -5.09 15.03 11.93
CA ILE A 48 -4.41 16.32 11.72
C ILE A 48 -3.78 16.31 10.34
N ILE A 49 -4.13 17.28 9.50
CA ILE A 49 -3.50 17.53 8.20
C ILE A 49 -2.83 18.89 8.29
N ALA A 50 -1.51 18.91 8.40
CA ALA A 50 -0.73 20.14 8.56
C ALA A 50 0.45 20.17 7.58
N GLU A 51 1.07 21.34 7.40
CA GLU A 51 2.31 21.43 6.61
C GLU A 51 3.36 20.42 7.06
N ASP A 52 3.58 20.36 8.35
CA ASP A 52 4.39 19.37 9.04
C ASP A 52 3.96 19.29 10.50
N VAL A 53 4.25 18.16 11.15
CA VAL A 53 4.10 18.00 12.60
C VAL A 53 5.40 17.43 13.12
N ASP A 54 6.09 18.16 13.99
CA ASP A 54 7.38 17.71 14.51
C ASP A 54 7.60 18.07 15.98
N GLY A 55 8.84 17.88 16.46
CA GLY A 55 9.29 18.30 17.78
C GLY A 55 8.44 17.76 18.93
N GLU A 56 8.11 18.63 19.87
CA GLU A 56 7.33 18.31 21.06
C GLU A 56 5.91 17.89 20.71
N ALA A 57 5.28 18.53 19.73
CA ALA A 57 3.93 18.19 19.28
C ALA A 57 3.86 16.75 18.80
N LEU A 58 4.72 16.33 17.87
CA LEU A 58 4.74 14.97 17.35
C LEU A 58 5.00 13.95 18.46
N SER A 59 6.01 14.18 19.30
CA SER A 59 6.36 13.25 20.36
C SER A 59 5.20 13.03 21.33
N THR A 60 4.50 14.09 21.69
CA THR A 60 3.35 13.99 22.60
C THR A 60 2.16 13.30 21.97
N LEU A 61 1.84 13.59 20.69
CA LEU A 61 0.78 12.90 19.97
C LEU A 61 1.05 11.40 19.89
N VAL A 62 2.28 10.99 19.56
CA VAL A 62 2.71 9.59 19.51
C VAL A 62 2.57 8.91 20.87
N VAL A 63 3.06 9.54 21.96
CA VAL A 63 2.96 8.97 23.31
C VAL A 63 1.50 8.78 23.74
N ASN A 64 0.65 9.77 23.51
CA ASN A 64 -0.77 9.68 23.85
C ASN A 64 -1.52 8.62 23.01
N ARG A 65 -1.14 8.47 21.73
CA ARG A 65 -1.66 7.41 20.87
C ARG A 65 -1.26 6.03 21.39
N LEU A 66 0.02 5.82 21.71
CA LEU A 66 0.52 4.54 22.23
C LEU A 66 -0.07 4.17 23.58
N ARG A 67 -0.36 5.17 24.42
CA ARG A 67 -1.05 4.96 25.71
C ARG A 67 -2.55 4.70 25.58
N GLY A 68 -3.11 4.85 24.36
CA GLY A 68 -4.54 4.71 24.12
C GLY A 68 -5.39 5.86 24.67
N SER A 69 -4.75 6.96 25.11
CA SER A 69 -5.46 8.15 25.64
C SER A 69 -6.15 8.95 24.55
N LEU A 70 -5.56 9.01 23.34
CA LEU A 70 -6.09 9.71 22.17
C LEU A 70 -6.05 8.79 20.96
N ASN A 71 -7.15 8.73 20.22
CA ASN A 71 -7.18 8.10 18.91
C ASN A 71 -6.89 9.16 17.84
N ILE A 72 -5.62 9.27 17.45
CA ILE A 72 -5.14 10.37 16.61
C ILE A 72 -4.21 9.86 15.51
N ALA A 73 -4.23 10.53 14.37
CA ALA A 73 -3.25 10.40 13.32
C ALA A 73 -2.86 11.79 12.80
N ALA A 74 -1.62 11.95 12.37
CA ALA A 74 -1.12 13.18 11.77
C ALA A 74 -0.46 12.86 10.43
N VAL A 75 -0.78 13.67 9.42
CA VAL A 75 -0.26 13.55 8.05
C VAL A 75 0.18 14.92 7.54
N LYS A 76 1.13 14.90 6.61
CA LYS A 76 1.56 16.11 5.92
C LYS A 76 0.53 16.52 4.87
N ALA A 77 0.25 17.83 4.79
CA ALA A 77 -0.60 18.39 3.75
C ALA A 77 0.02 18.18 2.36
N PRO A 78 -0.81 17.88 1.34
CA PRO A 78 -0.33 17.68 -0.01
C PRO A 78 0.10 18.99 -0.68
N GLY A 79 1.16 18.94 -1.49
CA GLY A 79 1.65 20.09 -2.26
C GLY A 79 2.52 21.06 -1.45
N PHE A 80 2.86 22.20 -2.07
CA PHE A 80 3.74 23.23 -1.51
C PHE A 80 3.19 24.62 -1.81
N GLY A 81 3.47 25.61 -0.94
CA GLY A 81 3.09 27.00 -1.11
C GLY A 81 1.57 27.19 -1.34
N ASP A 82 1.20 28.08 -2.26
CA ASP A 82 -0.21 28.39 -2.56
C ASP A 82 -1.01 27.19 -3.02
N ARG A 83 -0.35 26.24 -3.69
CA ARG A 83 -1.00 24.99 -4.12
C ARG A 83 -1.42 24.14 -2.93
N ARG A 84 -0.60 24.04 -1.88
CA ARG A 84 -0.93 23.35 -0.62
C ARG A 84 -2.16 23.98 0.02
N LYS A 85 -2.19 25.32 0.11
CA LYS A 85 -3.31 26.07 0.66
C LYS A 85 -4.60 25.77 -0.11
N ALA A 86 -4.54 25.83 -1.43
CA ALA A 86 -5.69 25.52 -2.29
C ALA A 86 -6.20 24.06 -2.13
N MET A 87 -5.29 23.10 -1.93
CA MET A 87 -5.67 21.69 -1.68
C MET A 87 -6.27 21.50 -0.28
N LEU A 88 -5.77 22.22 0.73
CA LEU A 88 -6.36 22.23 2.08
C LEU A 88 -7.75 22.85 2.08
N GLU A 89 -7.97 23.92 1.30
CA GLU A 89 -9.32 24.51 1.09
C GLU A 89 -10.28 23.51 0.43
N ASP A 90 -9.81 22.74 -0.56
CA ASP A 90 -10.61 21.69 -1.19
C ASP A 90 -11.05 20.62 -0.17
N ILE A 91 -10.13 20.23 0.73
CA ILE A 91 -10.44 19.27 1.81
C ILE A 91 -11.38 19.90 2.84
N ALA A 92 -11.22 21.18 3.17
CA ALA A 92 -12.12 21.93 4.08
C ALA A 92 -13.57 21.89 3.56
N ILE A 93 -13.76 22.19 2.28
CA ILE A 93 -15.09 22.13 1.63
C ILE A 93 -15.64 20.70 1.64
N LEU A 94 -14.80 19.70 1.33
CA LEU A 94 -15.20 18.28 1.32
C LEU A 94 -15.66 17.79 2.70
N THR A 95 -15.04 18.26 3.77
CA THR A 95 -15.25 17.79 5.14
C THR A 95 -16.12 18.72 5.98
N LYS A 96 -16.54 19.88 5.42
CA LYS A 96 -17.25 20.95 6.11
C LYS A 96 -16.48 21.47 7.32
N GLY A 97 -15.16 21.65 7.17
CA GLY A 97 -14.28 22.24 8.18
C GLY A 97 -13.71 23.56 7.71
N ASP A 98 -13.00 24.24 8.58
CA ASP A 98 -12.29 25.48 8.28
C ASP A 98 -10.79 25.19 8.11
N LEU A 99 -10.15 25.95 7.20
CA LEU A 99 -8.70 25.97 7.09
C LEU A 99 -8.13 26.92 8.16
N ILE A 100 -7.34 26.37 9.07
CA ILE A 100 -6.67 27.15 10.11
C ILE A 100 -5.40 27.77 9.50
N SER A 101 -5.47 29.08 9.30
CA SER A 101 -4.41 29.88 8.68
C SER A 101 -4.33 31.24 9.36
N GLU A 102 -3.11 31.67 9.69
CA GLU A 102 -2.90 33.03 10.22
C GLU A 102 -3.19 34.12 9.19
N ASP A 103 -3.00 33.79 7.90
CA ASP A 103 -3.39 34.73 6.82
C ASP A 103 -4.90 35.01 6.82
N LEU A 104 -5.70 34.05 7.28
CA LEU A 104 -7.13 34.15 7.47
C LEU A 104 -7.49 34.72 8.86
N GLY A 105 -6.50 35.03 9.70
CA GLY A 105 -6.69 35.55 11.06
C GLY A 105 -7.05 34.50 12.10
N ILE A 106 -7.00 33.20 11.74
CA ILE A 106 -7.36 32.10 12.62
C ILE A 106 -6.08 31.47 13.20
N LYS A 107 -5.94 31.56 14.53
CA LYS A 107 -4.83 30.93 15.26
C LYS A 107 -5.24 29.56 15.80
N LEU A 108 -4.26 28.67 15.94
CA LEU A 108 -4.48 27.30 16.37
C LEU A 108 -5.02 27.18 17.80
N ASP A 109 -4.68 28.13 18.68
CA ASP A 109 -5.14 28.21 20.07
C ASP A 109 -6.63 28.60 20.21
N ASN A 110 -7.22 29.17 19.17
CA ASN A 110 -8.62 29.58 19.13
C ASN A 110 -9.53 28.60 18.37
N VAL A 111 -9.03 27.44 17.97
CA VAL A 111 -9.81 26.45 17.22
C VAL A 111 -10.84 25.78 18.12
N THR A 112 -12.09 25.73 17.63
CA THR A 112 -13.21 25.03 18.28
C THR A 112 -13.58 23.75 17.53
N LEU A 113 -14.36 22.88 18.16
CA LEU A 113 -14.84 21.64 17.53
C LEU A 113 -15.69 21.90 16.28
N GLU A 114 -16.38 23.03 16.21
CA GLU A 114 -17.23 23.40 15.07
C GLU A 114 -16.42 23.74 13.82
N MET A 115 -15.17 24.18 14.00
CA MET A 115 -14.24 24.48 12.91
C MET A 115 -13.57 23.23 12.34
N LEU A 116 -13.67 22.10 13.03
CA LEU A 116 -13.11 20.84 12.55
C LEU A 116 -13.99 20.23 11.47
N GLY A 117 -13.37 19.79 10.39
CA GLY A 117 -14.02 18.95 9.41
C GLY A 117 -14.41 17.57 9.99
N THR A 118 -15.35 16.90 9.35
CA THR A 118 -15.76 15.55 9.71
C THR A 118 -15.95 14.66 8.48
N ALA A 119 -15.74 13.37 8.65
CA ALA A 119 -16.01 12.38 7.63
C ALA A 119 -16.52 11.08 8.28
N LYS A 120 -17.13 10.21 7.51
CA LYS A 120 -17.57 8.90 8.00
C LYS A 120 -16.40 8.00 8.33
N ARG A 121 -15.37 8.00 7.47
CA ARG A 121 -14.16 7.19 7.64
C ARG A 121 -12.98 7.87 6.96
N VAL A 122 -11.81 7.71 7.57
CA VAL A 122 -10.54 8.08 6.94
C VAL A 122 -9.60 6.89 7.03
N GLU A 123 -8.94 6.60 5.93
CA GLU A 123 -7.89 5.60 5.83
C GLU A 123 -6.57 6.28 5.44
N VAL A 124 -5.54 6.08 6.24
CA VAL A 124 -4.21 6.66 6.03
C VAL A 124 -3.21 5.53 5.83
N THR A 125 -2.52 5.56 4.71
CA THR A 125 -1.36 4.72 4.42
C THR A 125 -0.09 5.56 4.44
N LYS A 126 1.04 4.97 4.16
CA LYS A 126 2.31 5.70 4.03
C LYS A 126 2.26 6.73 2.88
N GLU A 127 1.58 6.40 1.79
CA GLU A 127 1.60 7.17 0.55
C GLU A 127 0.31 7.96 0.30
N GLU A 128 -0.82 7.51 0.87
CA GLU A 128 -2.14 8.06 0.57
C GLU A 128 -2.98 8.29 1.83
N THR A 129 -3.83 9.31 1.78
CA THR A 129 -4.90 9.54 2.75
C THR A 129 -6.22 9.61 2.01
N THR A 130 -7.14 8.69 2.32
CA THR A 130 -8.45 8.60 1.70
C THR A 130 -9.52 9.04 2.68
N ILE A 131 -10.28 10.08 2.32
CA ILE A 131 -11.41 10.59 3.09
C ILE A 131 -12.71 10.07 2.45
N ILE A 132 -13.52 9.36 3.21
CA ILE A 132 -14.74 8.71 2.73
C ILE A 132 -15.94 9.37 3.39
N ASP A 133 -16.91 9.80 2.57
CA ASP A 133 -18.14 10.46 3.00
C ASP A 133 -17.85 11.66 3.95
N GLY A 134 -17.15 12.68 3.43
CA GLY A 134 -16.98 13.95 4.11
C GLY A 134 -18.33 14.67 4.32
N ALA A 135 -18.43 15.48 5.37
CA ALA A 135 -19.67 16.18 5.73
C ALA A 135 -20.01 17.39 4.85
N GLY A 136 -19.17 17.70 3.84
CA GLY A 136 -19.40 18.77 2.89
C GLY A 136 -20.71 18.61 2.09
N THR A 137 -21.37 19.71 1.79
CA THR A 137 -22.61 19.65 1.00
C THR A 137 -22.27 19.40 -0.49
N LYS A 138 -23.16 18.73 -1.20
CA LYS A 138 -22.97 18.50 -2.64
C LYS A 138 -22.91 19.80 -3.43
N ASP A 139 -23.65 20.82 -2.98
CA ASP A 139 -23.71 22.11 -3.65
C ASP A 139 -22.41 22.90 -3.48
N ASP A 140 -21.81 22.90 -2.29
CA ASP A 140 -20.51 23.54 -2.04
C ASP A 140 -19.39 22.86 -2.82
N ILE A 141 -19.40 21.52 -2.85
CA ILE A 141 -18.44 20.74 -3.63
C ILE A 141 -18.59 21.02 -5.13
N ALA A 142 -19.83 21.07 -5.63
CA ALA A 142 -20.10 21.40 -7.03
C ALA A 142 -19.68 22.84 -7.38
N ALA A 143 -19.92 23.80 -6.50
CA ALA A 143 -19.46 25.19 -6.67
C ALA A 143 -17.94 25.25 -6.74
N ARG A 144 -17.23 24.54 -5.86
CA ARG A 144 -15.75 24.47 -5.89
C ARG A 144 -15.23 23.80 -7.16
N CYS A 145 -15.85 22.72 -7.61
CA CYS A 145 -15.52 22.08 -8.89
C CYS A 145 -15.67 23.05 -10.07
N ASN A 146 -16.72 23.87 -10.09
CA ASN A 146 -16.91 24.87 -11.14
C ASN A 146 -15.87 25.99 -11.10
N GLN A 147 -15.44 26.43 -9.91
CA GLN A 147 -14.32 27.37 -9.77
C GLN A 147 -13.03 26.80 -10.36
N ILE A 148 -12.72 25.53 -10.05
CA ILE A 148 -11.52 24.88 -10.59
C ILE A 148 -11.62 24.73 -12.12
N ARG A 149 -12.80 24.42 -12.68
CA ARG A 149 -13.01 24.36 -14.14
C ARG A 149 -12.74 25.70 -14.80
N ALA A 150 -13.24 26.80 -14.22
CA ALA A 150 -12.97 28.15 -14.73
C ALA A 150 -11.46 28.45 -14.72
N GLN A 151 -10.74 28.10 -13.64
CA GLN A 151 -9.30 28.27 -13.57
C GLN A 151 -8.54 27.43 -14.64
N ILE A 152 -9.03 26.24 -14.98
CA ILE A 152 -8.47 25.41 -16.06
C ILE A 152 -8.61 26.08 -17.43
N GLU A 153 -9.72 26.80 -17.66
CA GLU A 153 -9.96 27.53 -18.91
C GLU A 153 -9.13 28.81 -19.00
N GLU A 154 -8.90 29.50 -17.88
CA GLU A 154 -8.14 30.76 -17.82
C GLU A 154 -6.62 30.56 -17.86
N THR A 155 -6.10 29.42 -17.38
CA THR A 155 -4.65 29.20 -17.30
C THR A 155 -4.04 28.93 -18.69
N THR A 156 -2.91 29.59 -18.95
CA THR A 156 -2.10 29.39 -20.17
C THR A 156 -0.95 28.40 -19.97
N SER A 157 -0.71 27.96 -18.74
CA SER A 157 0.35 27.03 -18.38
C SER A 157 -0.16 25.60 -18.44
N ASP A 158 0.42 24.77 -19.30
CA ASP A 158 0.06 23.35 -19.40
C ASP A 158 0.29 22.59 -18.07
N TYR A 159 1.35 22.95 -17.35
CA TYR A 159 1.64 22.37 -16.04
C TYR A 159 0.59 22.72 -14.99
N ASP A 160 0.16 24.00 -14.92
CA ASP A 160 -0.89 24.41 -13.97
C ASP A 160 -2.23 23.80 -14.34
N LYS A 161 -2.51 23.68 -15.64
CA LYS A 161 -3.70 23.01 -16.15
C LYS A 161 -3.76 21.55 -15.72
N GLU A 162 -2.66 20.82 -15.84
CA GLU A 162 -2.55 19.42 -15.37
C GLU A 162 -2.83 19.33 -13.86
N LYS A 163 -2.24 20.22 -13.06
CA LYS A 163 -2.41 20.22 -11.60
C LYS A 163 -3.83 20.63 -11.15
N LEU A 164 -4.47 21.52 -11.86
CA LEU A 164 -5.88 21.86 -11.64
C LEU A 164 -6.80 20.69 -12.02
N GLN A 165 -6.50 19.97 -13.10
CA GLN A 165 -7.22 18.75 -13.49
C GLN A 165 -7.08 17.64 -12.45
N GLU A 166 -5.90 17.44 -11.87
CA GLU A 166 -5.69 16.50 -10.76
C GLU A 166 -6.56 16.87 -9.53
N ARG A 167 -6.61 18.14 -9.16
CA ARG A 167 -7.46 18.62 -8.06
C ARG A 167 -8.94 18.38 -8.34
N LEU A 168 -9.39 18.75 -9.54
CA LEU A 168 -10.77 18.52 -9.98
C LEU A 168 -11.14 17.05 -9.93
N ALA A 169 -10.27 16.16 -10.39
CA ALA A 169 -10.50 14.71 -10.38
C ALA A 169 -10.63 14.16 -8.95
N LYS A 170 -9.81 14.64 -8.00
CA LYS A 170 -9.89 14.23 -6.60
C LYS A 170 -11.18 14.71 -5.92
N LEU A 171 -11.63 15.92 -6.23
CA LEU A 171 -12.80 16.51 -5.61
C LEU A 171 -14.12 16.00 -6.23
N ALA A 172 -14.16 15.86 -7.57
CA ALA A 172 -15.35 15.46 -8.32
C ALA A 172 -15.49 13.94 -8.47
N GLY A 173 -14.37 13.20 -8.44
CA GLY A 173 -14.34 11.77 -8.74
C GLY A 173 -14.93 10.88 -7.64
N GLY A 174 -14.96 11.36 -6.41
CA GLY A 174 -15.42 10.59 -5.25
C GLY A 174 -14.53 9.37 -4.96
N VAL A 175 -14.98 8.55 -4.00
CA VAL A 175 -14.34 7.31 -3.60
C VAL A 175 -15.30 6.15 -3.87
N ALA A 176 -14.87 5.17 -4.67
CA ALA A 176 -15.62 3.95 -4.86
C ALA A 176 -15.41 3.00 -3.68
N VAL A 177 -16.48 2.57 -3.04
CA VAL A 177 -16.41 1.62 -1.93
C VAL A 177 -16.95 0.27 -2.37
N ILE A 178 -16.07 -0.73 -2.42
CA ILE A 178 -16.44 -2.12 -2.72
C ILE A 178 -16.72 -2.84 -1.41
N LYS A 179 -18.00 -3.14 -1.14
CA LYS A 179 -18.41 -3.88 0.06
C LYS A 179 -18.25 -5.38 -0.20
N VAL A 180 -17.38 -6.01 0.58
CA VAL A 180 -17.12 -7.45 0.49
C VAL A 180 -17.83 -8.16 1.63
N GLY A 181 -18.49 -9.28 1.30
CA GLY A 181 -19.18 -10.13 2.28
C GLY A 181 -18.81 -11.61 2.11
N GLY A 182 -19.11 -12.42 3.11
CA GLY A 182 -18.91 -13.86 3.13
C GLY A 182 -19.64 -14.50 4.29
N ALA A 183 -19.69 -15.84 4.34
CA ALA A 183 -20.35 -16.59 5.38
C ALA A 183 -19.55 -16.63 6.69
N THR A 184 -18.22 -16.49 6.61
CA THR A 184 -17.30 -16.51 7.74
C THR A 184 -16.34 -15.34 7.67
N GLU A 185 -15.75 -14.94 8.80
CA GLU A 185 -14.75 -13.87 8.87
C GLU A 185 -13.51 -14.19 8.03
N VAL A 186 -13.07 -15.44 8.00
CA VAL A 186 -11.93 -15.90 7.20
C VAL A 186 -12.23 -15.73 5.71
N GLU A 187 -13.43 -16.11 5.27
CA GLU A 187 -13.85 -15.95 3.87
C GLU A 187 -13.94 -14.47 3.48
N VAL A 188 -14.45 -13.61 4.36
CA VAL A 188 -14.50 -12.16 4.12
C VAL A 188 -13.09 -11.59 3.97
N LYS A 189 -12.17 -11.99 4.86
CA LYS A 189 -10.77 -11.53 4.81
C LYS A 189 -10.10 -11.98 3.51
N GLU A 190 -10.19 -13.26 3.15
CA GLU A 190 -9.62 -13.79 1.90
C GLU A 190 -10.18 -13.07 0.66
N ARG A 191 -11.50 -12.86 0.62
CA ARG A 191 -12.15 -12.17 -0.49
C ARG A 191 -11.75 -10.69 -0.56
N LYS A 192 -11.61 -10.02 0.60
CA LYS A 192 -11.10 -8.66 0.69
C LYS A 192 -9.67 -8.57 0.14
N ASP A 193 -8.78 -9.45 0.58
CA ASP A 193 -7.39 -9.46 0.16
C ASP A 193 -7.27 -9.71 -1.36
N ARG A 194 -8.13 -10.56 -1.93
CA ARG A 194 -8.22 -10.80 -3.38
C ARG A 194 -8.70 -9.58 -4.16
N VAL A 195 -9.65 -8.81 -3.63
CA VAL A 195 -10.12 -7.54 -4.23
C VAL A 195 -9.04 -6.47 -4.14
N ASP A 196 -8.34 -6.36 -3.01
CA ASP A 196 -7.22 -5.43 -2.83
C ASP A 196 -6.11 -5.73 -3.84
N ASP A 197 -5.75 -7.00 -4.03
CA ASP A 197 -4.74 -7.44 -5.01
C ASP A 197 -5.16 -7.07 -6.45
N ALA A 198 -6.41 -7.36 -6.81
CA ALA A 198 -6.96 -7.01 -8.13
C ALA A 198 -6.96 -5.49 -8.37
N MET A 199 -7.24 -4.69 -7.35
CA MET A 199 -7.19 -3.23 -7.44
C MET A 199 -5.77 -2.72 -7.70
N HIS A 200 -4.79 -3.23 -6.96
CA HIS A 200 -3.37 -2.86 -7.15
C HIS A 200 -2.85 -3.30 -8.51
N ALA A 201 -3.19 -4.52 -8.96
CA ALA A 201 -2.84 -5.01 -10.28
C ALA A 201 -3.46 -4.16 -11.39
N THR A 202 -4.72 -3.75 -11.26
CA THR A 202 -5.41 -2.88 -12.21
C THR A 202 -4.74 -1.50 -12.28
N ARG A 203 -4.39 -0.89 -11.14
CA ARG A 203 -3.67 0.39 -11.09
C ARG A 203 -2.32 0.28 -11.80
N ALA A 204 -1.54 -0.76 -11.50
CA ALA A 204 -0.25 -1.00 -12.15
C ALA A 204 -0.40 -1.21 -13.67
N ALA A 205 -1.48 -1.86 -14.12
CA ALA A 205 -1.78 -2.05 -15.54
C ALA A 205 -2.16 -0.75 -16.25
N VAL A 206 -2.87 0.16 -15.56
CA VAL A 206 -3.18 1.50 -16.11
C VAL A 206 -1.92 2.35 -16.28
N GLU A 207 -0.95 2.22 -15.35
CA GLU A 207 0.28 3.01 -15.37
C GLU A 207 1.26 2.59 -16.48
N GLU A 208 1.50 1.30 -16.68
CA GLU A 208 2.54 0.79 -17.60
C GLU A 208 2.01 -0.22 -18.64
N GLY A 209 0.70 -0.45 -18.71
CA GLY A 209 0.11 -1.41 -19.62
C GLY A 209 0.21 -2.85 -19.13
N ILE A 210 -0.12 -3.77 -20.03
CA ILE A 210 -0.20 -5.20 -19.77
C ILE A 210 0.72 -5.99 -20.69
N VAL A 211 1.09 -7.19 -20.25
CA VAL A 211 1.88 -8.18 -21.00
C VAL A 211 1.23 -9.56 -20.87
N PRO A 212 1.55 -10.53 -21.74
CA PRO A 212 1.11 -11.92 -21.55
C PRO A 212 1.55 -12.45 -20.19
N GLY A 213 0.63 -13.05 -19.45
CA GLY A 213 0.85 -13.58 -18.11
C GLY A 213 1.57 -14.92 -18.08
N GLY A 214 1.50 -15.59 -16.93
CA GLY A 214 2.07 -16.94 -16.81
C GLY A 214 3.60 -17.01 -16.89
N GLY A 215 4.30 -15.92 -16.65
CA GLY A 215 5.75 -15.84 -16.73
C GLY A 215 6.32 -15.91 -18.16
N VAL A 216 5.46 -15.92 -19.19
CA VAL A 216 5.84 -16.05 -20.60
C VAL A 216 6.66 -14.85 -21.06
N VAL A 217 6.35 -13.66 -20.60
CA VAL A 217 7.08 -12.44 -20.97
C VAL A 217 8.56 -12.51 -20.64
N PHE A 218 8.96 -13.17 -19.55
CA PHE A 218 10.36 -13.38 -19.21
C PHE A 218 11.08 -14.27 -20.21
N VAL A 219 10.41 -15.34 -20.67
CA VAL A 219 10.95 -16.24 -21.70
C VAL A 219 11.11 -15.50 -23.04
N LYS A 220 10.13 -14.68 -23.41
CA LYS A 220 10.15 -13.85 -24.63
C LYS A 220 11.18 -12.70 -24.57
N ALA A 221 11.59 -12.28 -23.38
CA ALA A 221 12.64 -11.28 -23.17
C ALA A 221 14.07 -11.84 -23.35
N ILE A 222 14.27 -13.17 -23.34
CA ILE A 222 15.60 -13.79 -23.44
C ILE A 222 16.41 -13.29 -24.64
N PRO A 223 15.86 -13.13 -25.85
CA PRO A 223 16.64 -12.64 -27.00
C PRO A 223 17.19 -11.20 -26.81
N ALA A 224 16.62 -10.41 -25.92
CA ALA A 224 17.14 -9.08 -25.60
C ALA A 224 18.54 -9.15 -24.94
N LEU A 225 18.85 -10.24 -24.24
CA LEU A 225 20.15 -10.46 -23.60
C LEU A 225 21.28 -10.62 -24.62
N ASP A 226 21.00 -11.06 -25.85
CA ASP A 226 21.99 -11.18 -26.91
C ASP A 226 22.53 -9.83 -27.39
N LYS A 227 21.79 -8.75 -27.10
CA LYS A 227 22.18 -7.36 -27.43
C LYS A 227 22.97 -6.69 -26.32
N VAL A 228 23.09 -7.32 -25.15
CA VAL A 228 23.82 -6.75 -24.01
C VAL A 228 25.32 -6.85 -24.29
N LYS A 229 25.99 -5.72 -24.29
CA LYS A 229 27.45 -5.66 -24.43
C LYS A 229 28.11 -6.03 -23.12
N PHE A 230 29.23 -6.71 -23.20
CA PHE A 230 30.05 -7.07 -22.04
C PHE A 230 31.54 -6.84 -22.36
N ASP A 231 32.31 -6.47 -21.33
CA ASP A 231 33.72 -6.09 -21.47
C ASP A 231 34.66 -7.25 -21.17
N ASN A 232 34.16 -8.26 -20.45
CA ASN A 232 34.97 -9.42 -20.06
C ASN A 232 34.13 -10.71 -19.99
N PRO A 233 34.78 -11.91 -19.95
CA PRO A 233 34.10 -13.19 -19.88
C PRO A 233 33.21 -13.39 -18.63
N ASP A 234 33.57 -12.78 -17.50
CA ASP A 234 32.81 -12.94 -16.24
C ASP A 234 31.44 -12.25 -16.34
N GLN A 235 31.37 -11.08 -16.96
CA GLN A 235 30.08 -10.42 -17.25
C GLN A 235 29.21 -11.30 -18.15
N LYS A 236 29.79 -12.05 -19.09
CA LYS A 236 29.04 -12.99 -19.92
C LYS A 236 28.41 -14.10 -19.06
N VAL A 237 29.13 -14.62 -18.06
CA VAL A 237 28.58 -15.60 -17.10
C VAL A 237 27.37 -15.03 -16.37
N GLY A 238 27.42 -13.76 -15.94
CA GLY A 238 26.29 -13.06 -15.35
C GLY A 238 25.07 -13.00 -16.27
N ILE A 239 25.28 -12.68 -17.57
CA ILE A 239 24.20 -12.70 -18.57
C ILE A 239 23.59 -14.11 -18.69
N ASP A 240 24.42 -15.14 -18.71
CA ASP A 240 23.95 -16.54 -18.81
C ASP A 240 23.19 -17.00 -17.54
N ILE A 241 23.54 -16.48 -16.36
CA ILE A 241 22.76 -16.70 -15.11
C ILE A 241 21.36 -16.10 -15.26
N VAL A 242 21.25 -14.82 -15.70
CA VAL A 242 19.95 -14.16 -15.92
C VAL A 242 19.14 -14.92 -16.99
N ARG A 243 19.76 -15.34 -18.09
CA ARG A 243 19.12 -16.11 -19.15
C ARG A 243 18.48 -17.41 -18.63
N ARG A 244 19.12 -18.10 -17.69
CA ARG A 244 18.56 -19.28 -17.04
C ARG A 244 17.45 -18.92 -16.07
N ALA A 245 17.63 -17.87 -15.28
CA ALA A 245 16.65 -17.41 -14.30
C ALA A 245 15.32 -16.98 -14.93
N LEU A 246 15.35 -16.33 -16.11
CA LEU A 246 14.15 -15.87 -16.82
C LEU A 246 13.20 -17.02 -17.23
N LYS A 247 13.67 -18.25 -17.26
CA LYS A 247 12.85 -19.44 -17.55
C LYS A 247 12.10 -19.96 -16.33
N ALA A 248 12.57 -19.62 -15.13
CA ALA A 248 12.06 -20.21 -13.88
C ALA A 248 10.59 -19.90 -13.59
N PRO A 249 10.05 -18.68 -13.77
CA PRO A 249 8.64 -18.40 -13.48
C PRO A 249 7.68 -19.24 -14.32
N ALA A 250 7.85 -19.27 -15.64
CA ALA A 250 7.00 -20.05 -16.54
C ALA A 250 7.14 -21.56 -16.28
N LYS A 251 8.37 -22.03 -16.01
CA LYS A 251 8.61 -23.41 -15.64
C LYS A 251 7.87 -23.78 -14.36
N GLN A 252 8.00 -23.00 -13.31
CA GLN A 252 7.38 -23.30 -12.02
C GLN A 252 5.84 -23.30 -12.10
N ILE A 253 5.24 -22.38 -12.87
CA ILE A 253 3.79 -22.37 -13.09
C ILE A 253 3.33 -23.66 -13.77
N ALA A 254 4.05 -24.12 -14.80
CA ALA A 254 3.75 -25.37 -15.49
C ALA A 254 3.92 -26.59 -14.58
N ASP A 255 5.01 -26.65 -13.79
CA ASP A 255 5.26 -27.72 -12.83
C ASP A 255 4.15 -27.78 -11.76
N ASN A 256 3.69 -26.61 -11.25
CA ASN A 256 2.58 -26.52 -10.30
C ASN A 256 1.23 -27.00 -10.90
N ALA A 257 1.06 -26.85 -12.21
CA ALA A 257 -0.09 -27.39 -12.95
C ALA A 257 0.01 -28.88 -13.30
N GLY A 258 1.08 -29.56 -12.82
CA GLY A 258 1.29 -30.98 -13.09
C GLY A 258 1.84 -31.30 -14.49
N GLN A 259 2.36 -30.30 -15.20
CA GLN A 259 2.98 -30.45 -16.51
C GLN A 259 4.50 -30.40 -16.41
N ASP A 260 5.21 -30.98 -17.38
CA ASP A 260 6.68 -30.83 -17.45
C ASP A 260 7.04 -29.39 -17.89
N GLY A 261 7.47 -28.57 -16.93
CA GLY A 261 7.82 -27.19 -17.17
C GLY A 261 8.99 -27.00 -18.13
N ALA A 262 9.90 -27.99 -18.24
CA ALA A 262 11.00 -27.89 -19.19
C ALA A 262 10.50 -28.02 -20.63
N VAL A 263 9.57 -28.94 -20.88
CA VAL A 263 8.92 -29.12 -22.18
C VAL A 263 8.11 -27.89 -22.56
N ILE A 264 7.35 -27.35 -21.60
CA ILE A 264 6.54 -26.13 -21.82
C ILE A 264 7.45 -24.95 -22.21
N VAL A 265 8.51 -24.69 -21.44
CA VAL A 265 9.48 -23.62 -21.74
C VAL A 265 10.17 -23.83 -23.10
N GLY A 266 10.49 -25.07 -23.45
CA GLY A 266 11.04 -25.41 -24.77
C GLY A 266 10.14 -24.94 -25.91
N LYS A 267 8.83 -25.28 -25.86
CA LYS A 267 7.84 -24.83 -26.85
C LYS A 267 7.66 -23.30 -26.87
N LEU A 268 7.76 -22.64 -25.72
CA LEU A 268 7.68 -21.17 -25.66
C LEU A 268 8.87 -20.50 -26.35
N LEU A 269 10.05 -21.10 -26.29
CA LEU A 269 11.25 -20.59 -26.95
C LEU A 269 11.21 -20.77 -28.47
N GLU A 270 10.57 -21.81 -28.98
CA GLU A 270 10.41 -22.08 -30.41
C GLU A 270 9.46 -21.09 -31.09
N SER A 271 8.47 -20.58 -30.36
CA SER A 271 7.48 -19.65 -30.90
C SER A 271 8.02 -18.23 -30.98
N THR A 272 7.83 -17.56 -32.11
CA THR A 272 8.14 -16.13 -32.30
C THR A 272 6.99 -15.19 -31.94
N ASP A 273 5.79 -15.72 -31.72
CA ASP A 273 4.61 -14.93 -31.33
C ASP A 273 4.77 -14.49 -29.87
N ALA A 274 4.69 -13.17 -29.65
CA ALA A 274 4.85 -12.57 -28.33
C ALA A 274 3.71 -12.96 -27.36
N ASN A 275 2.50 -13.19 -27.86
CA ASN A 275 1.32 -13.52 -27.06
C ASN A 275 1.11 -15.02 -26.86
N PHE A 276 1.85 -15.85 -27.60
CA PHE A 276 1.75 -17.30 -27.49
C PHE A 276 2.31 -17.79 -26.16
N GLY A 277 1.48 -18.49 -25.40
CA GLY A 277 1.84 -19.03 -24.11
C GLY A 277 1.05 -20.24 -23.70
N PHE A 278 1.40 -20.78 -22.52
CA PHE A 278 0.72 -21.93 -21.93
C PHE A 278 -0.29 -21.46 -20.89
N ASN A 279 -1.56 -21.79 -21.09
CA ASN A 279 -2.62 -21.56 -20.11
C ASN A 279 -2.66 -22.75 -19.15
N ALA A 280 -2.15 -22.56 -17.93
CA ALA A 280 -2.07 -23.59 -16.91
C ALA A 280 -3.45 -24.11 -16.44
N GLN A 281 -4.49 -23.30 -16.55
CA GLN A 281 -5.86 -23.68 -16.18
C GLN A 281 -6.47 -24.69 -17.16
N THR A 282 -6.26 -24.48 -18.47
CA THR A 282 -6.82 -25.36 -19.53
C THR A 282 -5.83 -26.39 -20.03
N SER A 283 -4.54 -26.28 -19.62
CA SER A 283 -3.43 -27.10 -20.13
C SER A 283 -3.24 -26.98 -21.65
N GLU A 284 -3.53 -25.83 -22.23
CA GLU A 284 -3.45 -25.58 -23.67
C GLU A 284 -2.49 -24.44 -24.00
N PHE A 285 -1.89 -24.51 -25.20
CA PHE A 285 -1.13 -23.40 -25.77
C PHE A 285 -2.08 -22.48 -26.55
N THR A 286 -2.08 -21.19 -26.24
CA THR A 286 -2.98 -20.21 -26.83
C THR A 286 -2.39 -18.81 -26.83
N ASP A 287 -3.07 -17.87 -27.49
CA ASP A 287 -2.84 -16.43 -27.30
C ASP A 287 -3.34 -16.03 -25.91
N LEU A 288 -2.41 -15.80 -24.99
CA LEU A 288 -2.70 -15.51 -23.58
C LEU A 288 -3.45 -14.19 -23.41
N VAL A 289 -3.16 -13.18 -24.23
CA VAL A 289 -3.86 -11.89 -24.16
C VAL A 289 -5.33 -12.05 -24.51
N LYS A 290 -5.64 -12.80 -25.58
CA LYS A 290 -7.04 -13.12 -25.96
C LYS A 290 -7.73 -14.02 -24.94
N ALA A 291 -6.97 -14.91 -24.30
CA ALA A 291 -7.49 -15.79 -23.24
C ALA A 291 -7.70 -15.07 -21.90
N GLY A 292 -7.30 -13.78 -21.78
CA GLY A 292 -7.40 -13.01 -20.54
C GLY A 292 -6.33 -13.36 -19.50
N VAL A 293 -5.29 -14.10 -19.87
CA VAL A 293 -4.14 -14.41 -19.01
C VAL A 293 -3.10 -13.34 -19.20
N ILE A 294 -3.19 -12.29 -18.39
CA ILE A 294 -2.40 -11.06 -18.51
C ILE A 294 -1.78 -10.69 -17.17
N ASP A 295 -0.61 -10.04 -17.21
CA ASP A 295 0.05 -9.47 -16.06
C ASP A 295 0.30 -7.97 -16.26
N PRO A 296 0.28 -7.12 -15.20
CA PRO A 296 0.70 -5.73 -15.29
C PRO A 296 2.21 -5.63 -15.59
N THR A 297 2.59 -4.84 -16.58
CA THR A 297 4.01 -4.65 -16.97
C THR A 297 4.85 -4.16 -15.81
N LYS A 298 4.34 -3.20 -15.03
CA LYS A 298 5.02 -2.63 -13.85
C LYS A 298 5.39 -3.71 -12.83
N VAL A 299 4.47 -4.65 -12.55
CA VAL A 299 4.69 -5.74 -11.59
C VAL A 299 5.81 -6.65 -12.08
N VAL A 300 5.73 -7.10 -13.32
CA VAL A 300 6.73 -8.00 -13.94
C VAL A 300 8.11 -7.36 -13.98
N ARG A 301 8.19 -6.10 -14.42
CA ARG A 301 9.44 -5.34 -14.47
C ARG A 301 10.05 -5.15 -13.08
N SER A 302 9.24 -4.73 -12.11
CA SER A 302 9.70 -4.50 -10.72
C SER A 302 10.15 -5.81 -10.06
N ALA A 303 9.45 -6.91 -10.29
CA ALA A 303 9.85 -8.22 -9.79
C ALA A 303 11.25 -8.63 -10.30
N LEU A 304 11.50 -8.45 -11.60
CA LEU A 304 12.81 -8.76 -12.18
C LEU A 304 13.92 -7.85 -11.65
N GLN A 305 13.66 -6.53 -11.55
CA GLN A 305 14.62 -5.56 -11.00
C GLN A 305 14.97 -5.87 -9.54
N ASN A 306 13.96 -6.13 -8.71
CA ASN A 306 14.15 -6.41 -7.30
C ASN A 306 14.89 -7.73 -7.10
N ALA A 307 14.52 -8.78 -7.85
CA ALA A 307 15.23 -10.06 -7.81
C ALA A 307 16.71 -9.92 -8.20
N ALA A 308 17.00 -9.18 -9.27
CA ALA A 308 18.37 -8.93 -9.70
C ALA A 308 19.16 -8.11 -8.67
N SER A 309 18.55 -7.10 -8.06
CA SER A 309 19.17 -6.27 -7.02
C SER A 309 19.53 -7.11 -5.79
N VAL A 310 18.58 -7.89 -5.27
CA VAL A 310 18.82 -8.74 -4.09
C VAL A 310 19.85 -9.82 -4.38
N ALA A 311 19.75 -10.50 -5.53
CA ALA A 311 20.72 -11.51 -5.93
C ALA A 311 22.14 -10.91 -6.10
N GLY A 312 22.23 -9.71 -6.70
CA GLY A 312 23.49 -8.98 -6.86
C GLY A 312 24.14 -8.65 -5.52
N LEU A 313 23.36 -8.18 -4.55
CA LEU A 313 23.86 -7.95 -3.20
C LEU A 313 24.30 -9.26 -2.52
N LEU A 314 23.51 -10.32 -2.64
CA LEU A 314 23.80 -11.59 -1.99
C LEU A 314 25.11 -12.21 -2.51
N ILE A 315 25.35 -12.20 -3.82
CA ILE A 315 26.59 -12.78 -4.40
C ILE A 315 27.86 -11.95 -4.13
N THR A 316 27.71 -10.69 -3.70
CA THR A 316 28.85 -9.83 -3.31
C THR A 316 29.18 -9.91 -1.83
N THR A 317 28.39 -10.62 -1.02
CA THR A 317 28.62 -10.80 0.41
C THR A 317 29.46 -12.04 0.69
N GLU A 318 30.43 -11.91 1.60
CA GLU A 318 31.27 -13.06 2.07
C GLU A 318 30.63 -13.75 3.28
N ALA A 319 29.84 -13.03 4.08
CA ALA A 319 29.23 -13.55 5.28
C ALA A 319 27.84 -12.94 5.49
N MET A 320 26.93 -13.76 6.04
CA MET A 320 25.63 -13.32 6.50
C MET A 320 25.57 -13.42 8.03
N VAL A 321 25.22 -12.31 8.68
CA VAL A 321 25.02 -12.26 10.13
C VAL A 321 23.52 -12.26 10.41
N ALA A 322 23.07 -13.24 11.18
CA ALA A 322 21.66 -13.36 11.59
C ALA A 322 21.59 -13.67 13.08
N ASP A 323 20.50 -13.26 13.72
CA ASP A 323 20.25 -13.57 15.10
C ASP A 323 20.15 -15.11 15.29
N ARG A 324 20.77 -15.59 16.36
CA ARG A 324 20.64 -17.01 16.72
C ARG A 324 19.22 -17.26 17.24
N PRO A 325 18.52 -18.29 16.72
CA PRO A 325 17.22 -18.63 17.26
C PRO A 325 17.34 -18.87 18.77
N GLU A 326 16.59 -18.09 19.56
CA GLU A 326 16.53 -18.32 21.00
C GLU A 326 15.98 -19.72 21.26
N PRO A 327 16.65 -20.53 22.11
CA PRO A 327 16.07 -21.79 22.51
C PRO A 327 14.74 -21.45 23.22
N THR A 328 13.63 -21.97 22.69
CA THR A 328 12.35 -21.91 23.39
C THR A 328 12.61 -22.51 24.77
N SER A 329 12.67 -21.66 25.79
CA SER A 329 12.75 -22.11 27.19
C SER A 329 11.54 -22.97 27.46
N GLY A 330 11.75 -24.29 27.41
CA GLY A 330 10.76 -25.25 27.87
C GLY A 330 10.45 -24.87 29.31
N GLY A 331 9.22 -24.44 29.56
CA GLY A 331 8.75 -24.11 30.87
C GLY A 331 9.08 -25.25 31.83
N ALA A 332 9.95 -24.97 32.80
CA ALA A 332 10.16 -25.83 33.94
C ALA A 332 8.79 -26.05 34.61
N ALA A 333 8.34 -27.27 34.55
CA ALA A 333 7.22 -27.75 35.37
C ALA A 333 7.61 -27.62 36.84
N GLY A 334 7.26 -26.50 37.44
CA GLY A 334 7.15 -26.36 38.88
C GLY A 334 5.70 -26.68 39.29
N GLY A 335 5.51 -27.87 39.82
CA GLY A 335 4.20 -28.32 40.27
C GLY A 335 3.68 -27.49 41.42
N MET A 336 2.35 -27.23 41.40
CA MET A 336 1.49 -27.12 42.55
C MET A 336 0.05 -27.50 42.18
N PRO A 337 -0.73 -28.07 43.11
CA PRO A 337 -1.85 -28.92 42.78
C PRO A 337 -3.18 -28.19 42.65
N ASP A 338 -3.96 -28.72 41.73
CA ASP A 338 -5.39 -28.93 41.70
C ASP A 338 -6.35 -28.00 42.46
N MET A 339 -7.17 -27.28 41.67
CA MET A 339 -8.61 -27.11 41.97
C MET A 339 -9.37 -26.61 40.73
N GLY A 340 -10.16 -27.51 40.16
CA GLY A 340 -11.53 -27.27 39.73
C GLY A 340 -11.83 -26.43 38.48
N GLY A 341 -12.21 -27.11 37.40
CA GLY A 341 -13.46 -26.77 36.73
C GLY A 341 -13.46 -25.98 35.41
N MET A 342 -13.74 -26.69 34.33
CA MET A 342 -14.58 -26.31 33.18
C MET A 342 -14.15 -25.19 32.22
N GLY A 343 -14.04 -25.56 30.95
CA GLY A 343 -14.18 -24.66 29.80
C GLY A 343 -13.18 -24.91 28.66
N GLY A 344 -13.57 -25.79 27.75
CA GLY A 344 -12.80 -26.22 26.62
C GLY A 344 -12.78 -25.25 25.45
N MET A 345 -12.03 -25.65 24.43
CA MET A 345 -11.92 -25.16 23.05
C MET A 345 -11.04 -23.93 22.83
N GLY A 346 -9.89 -24.19 22.29
CA GLY A 346 -8.95 -23.18 21.77
C GLY A 346 -7.60 -23.78 21.41
N GLY A 347 -7.57 -24.74 20.53
CA GLY A 347 -6.32 -25.38 20.08
C GLY A 347 -6.33 -25.73 18.61
N MET A 348 -6.24 -24.73 17.75
CA MET A 348 -5.90 -24.90 16.32
C MET A 348 -5.25 -23.63 15.79
N GLY A 349 -3.96 -23.58 15.79
CA GLY A 349 -3.24 -22.42 15.26
C GLY A 349 -1.72 -22.49 15.35
N ARG A 350 -1.14 -23.67 15.60
CA ARG A 350 0.32 -23.80 15.77
C ARG A 350 1.01 -24.86 14.91
N SER A 351 0.34 -25.45 13.92
CA SER A 351 0.93 -26.54 13.13
C SER A 351 1.52 -26.14 11.78
N GLU A 352 1.22 -24.96 11.24
CA GLU A 352 1.73 -24.56 9.91
C GLU A 352 3.10 -23.86 9.94
N GLU A 353 3.38 -23.05 10.95
CA GLU A 353 4.73 -22.42 11.05
C GLU A 353 5.88 -23.40 11.26
N ARG A 354 5.60 -24.59 11.80
CA ARG A 354 6.63 -25.66 11.95
C ARG A 354 6.94 -26.41 10.64
N ARG A 355 6.08 -26.37 9.64
CA ARG A 355 6.32 -27.05 8.36
C ARG A 355 7.25 -26.28 7.45
N VAL A 356 7.10 -24.96 7.38
CA VAL A 356 7.96 -24.09 6.54
C VAL A 356 9.42 -24.11 6.99
N GLY A 357 9.68 -24.16 8.29
CA GLY A 357 11.05 -24.21 8.83
C GLY A 357 11.79 -25.56 8.63
N LYS A 358 11.08 -26.66 8.37
CA LYS A 358 11.71 -27.97 8.14
C LYS A 358 12.03 -28.22 6.67
N GLU A 359 11.26 -27.70 5.73
CA GLU A 359 11.53 -27.87 4.30
C GLU A 359 12.71 -27.05 3.80
N CYS A 360 13.01 -25.90 4.43
CA CYS A 360 14.23 -25.15 4.12
C CYS A 360 15.53 -25.81 4.57
N ARG A 361 15.49 -26.71 5.57
CA ARG A 361 16.70 -27.39 6.07
C ARG A 361 17.13 -28.61 5.23
N SER A 362 16.27 -29.19 4.43
CA SER A 362 16.57 -30.41 3.67
C SER A 362 17.08 -30.18 2.23
N ARG A 363 17.22 -28.93 1.79
CA ARG A 363 17.69 -28.57 0.44
C ARG A 363 19.09 -27.97 0.37
N TRP A 364 19.81 -27.89 1.49
CA TRP A 364 21.16 -27.30 1.57
C TRP A 364 22.18 -28.25 2.20
N SER A 365 22.05 -29.57 1.98
CA SER A 365 23.08 -30.55 2.25
C SER A 365 23.39 -31.34 0.98
#